data_b1ce316c4927e4ba2cc8e606f3ce13cf
#
_entry.id   b1ce316c4927e4ba2cc8e606f3ce13cf
#
_cell.length_a   1.000
_cell.length_b   1.000
_cell.length_c   1.000
_cell.angle_alpha   90.00
_cell.angle_beta   90.00
_cell.angle_gamma   90.00
#
_symmetry.space_group_name_H-M   'P 1'
#
loop_
_entity.id
_entity.type
_entity.pdbx_description
1 polymer ?
#
loop_
_entity_poly.entity_id
_entity_poly.type
_entity_poly.pdbx_seq_one_letter_code
_entity_poly.pdbx_strand_id
1 'polypeptide(L)'
;SYRFGISGNYYVTSKLSIRAGVDYTKLDSSFGRGRGLGASISIVFQPSYRDRAEARYESSTDSQSLSYIHNSSNQIGSLGYGAVANRDNGAVNAQGFADYTANRFDATLSQATYGPNFKRFGAVNVTSIRVGTSIAFADGVVGVGRRINDSFALLYPHHNLDGRSVVAGQSLAQSDYMSKSGTFGAAVNGYLTSYVNQPIQYDVQDVPPGYDIGAGSVRVNPPYHSGYKLRVGTDAFASAMGTLLLPNGQPVALIGGTVIAEDGKDKEPLPFFTNSVGRFAIQNLRPAVAYRVELGGGAAMFKFNVPSDTTGLVDLKTITLKPAK
;
A
#
# COMPACT_ATOMS: atom_id res chain seq x y z
N SER A 1 10.25 8.73 47.32
CA SER A 1 10.70 7.53 46.60
C SER A 1 11.67 7.90 45.48
N TYR A 2 12.67 7.07 45.23
CA TYR A 2 13.57 7.23 44.08
C TYR A 2 13.97 5.87 43.54
N ARG A 3 14.27 5.84 42.23
CA ARG A 3 14.79 4.68 41.52
C ARG A 3 16.04 5.08 40.74
N PHE A 4 17.10 4.30 40.87
CA PHE A 4 18.31 4.42 40.07
C PHE A 4 18.49 3.11 39.31
N GLY A 5 18.79 3.21 38.02
CA GLY A 5 19.04 2.02 37.21
C GLY A 5 20.11 2.27 36.18
N ILE A 6 20.84 1.24 35.86
CA ILE A 6 21.79 1.16 34.74
C ILE A 6 21.39 -0.02 33.88
N SER A 7 21.34 0.18 32.57
CA SER A 7 21.08 -0.90 31.62
C SER A 7 21.99 -0.79 30.42
N GLY A 8 22.41 -1.94 29.89
CA GLY A 8 23.18 -2.07 28.68
C GLY A 8 22.45 -2.94 27.65
N ASN A 9 22.68 -2.66 26.38
CA ASN A 9 22.19 -3.47 25.27
C ASN A 9 23.39 -3.95 24.45
N TYR A 10 23.48 -5.26 24.25
CA TYR A 10 24.54 -5.89 23.48
C TYR A 10 23.95 -6.61 22.27
N TYR A 11 24.43 -6.28 21.07
CA TYR A 11 24.04 -6.91 19.82
C TYR A 11 25.01 -8.06 19.52
N VAL A 12 24.52 -9.28 19.69
CA VAL A 12 25.27 -10.51 19.35
C VAL A 12 25.37 -10.65 17.84
N THR A 13 24.29 -10.33 17.14
CA THR A 13 24.19 -10.25 15.67
C THR A 13 23.22 -9.13 15.29
N SER A 14 23.08 -8.85 13.99
CA SER A 14 22.04 -7.94 13.50
C SER A 14 20.60 -8.38 13.84
N LYS A 15 20.40 -9.64 14.22
CA LYS A 15 19.09 -10.24 14.51
C LYS A 15 18.92 -10.63 15.97
N LEU A 16 19.98 -10.66 16.77
CA LEU A 16 19.96 -11.09 18.16
C LEU A 16 20.57 -10.05 19.07
N SER A 17 19.82 -9.57 20.04
CA SER A 17 20.30 -8.66 21.07
C SER A 17 19.97 -9.14 22.47
N ILE A 18 20.81 -8.79 23.42
CA ILE A 18 20.66 -9.06 24.85
C ILE A 18 20.68 -7.72 25.56
N ARG A 19 19.67 -7.46 26.38
CA ARG A 19 19.63 -6.32 27.29
C ARG A 19 19.72 -6.83 28.72
N ALA A 20 20.62 -6.25 29.49
CA ALA A 20 20.71 -6.50 30.91
C ALA A 20 20.65 -5.17 31.67
N GLY A 21 20.03 -5.18 32.84
CA GLY A 21 19.91 -4.00 33.68
C GLY A 21 19.87 -4.36 35.16
N VAL A 22 20.32 -3.41 35.97
CA VAL A 22 20.21 -3.48 37.44
C VAL A 22 19.58 -2.17 37.89
N ASP A 23 18.60 -2.25 38.77
CA ASP A 23 17.97 -1.08 39.36
C ASP A 23 17.85 -1.19 40.87
N TYR A 24 17.98 -0.08 41.53
CA TYR A 24 17.72 0.07 42.95
C TYR A 24 16.51 0.99 43.16
N THR A 25 15.50 0.47 43.86
CA THR A 25 14.29 1.21 44.17
C THR A 25 14.16 1.42 45.67
N LYS A 26 13.90 2.65 46.09
CA LYS A 26 13.49 2.99 47.44
C LYS A 26 12.12 3.63 47.40
N LEU A 27 11.15 2.96 47.96
CA LEU A 27 9.79 3.43 48.15
C LEU A 27 9.63 3.95 49.58
N ASP A 28 9.22 5.22 49.70
CA ASP A 28 8.81 5.86 50.95
C ASP A 28 7.43 6.43 50.69
N SER A 29 6.40 5.71 51.11
CA SER A 29 5.01 6.13 50.97
C SER A 29 4.27 5.96 52.29
N SER A 30 3.13 6.65 52.43
CA SER A 30 2.22 6.51 53.59
C SER A 30 1.68 5.09 53.77
N PHE A 31 1.80 4.25 52.75
CA PHE A 31 1.33 2.86 52.76
C PHE A 31 2.42 1.79 52.94
N GLY A 32 3.70 2.22 53.11
CA GLY A 32 4.81 1.29 53.35
C GLY A 32 6.17 1.83 52.88
N ARG A 33 7.21 1.25 53.48
CA ARG A 33 8.62 1.50 53.09
C ARG A 33 9.15 0.24 52.49
N GLY A 34 9.69 0.34 51.26
CA GLY A 34 10.35 -0.75 50.59
C GLY A 34 11.66 -0.29 49.95
N ARG A 35 12.68 -1.12 49.99
CA ARG A 35 13.90 -0.96 49.19
C ARG A 35 14.26 -2.33 48.62
N GLY A 36 14.70 -2.32 47.39
CA GLY A 36 15.08 -3.54 46.71
C GLY A 36 16.06 -3.27 45.60
N LEU A 37 16.94 -4.24 45.40
CA LEU A 37 17.77 -4.32 44.20
C LEU A 37 17.08 -5.24 43.20
N GLY A 38 16.85 -4.75 42.00
CA GLY A 38 16.27 -5.51 40.88
C GLY A 38 17.32 -5.75 39.81
N ALA A 39 17.22 -6.91 39.17
CA ALA A 39 17.97 -7.23 37.96
C ALA A 39 17.00 -7.68 36.86
N SER A 40 17.27 -7.22 35.64
CA SER A 40 16.50 -7.62 34.48
C SER A 40 17.40 -8.11 33.37
N ILE A 41 16.91 -9.13 32.64
CA ILE A 41 17.56 -9.61 31.41
C ILE A 41 16.45 -9.83 30.36
N SER A 42 16.75 -9.42 29.12
CA SER A 42 15.85 -9.66 27.98
C SER A 42 16.71 -10.07 26.78
N ILE A 43 16.29 -11.13 26.12
CA ILE A 43 16.88 -11.65 24.89
C ILE A 43 15.85 -11.44 23.79
N VAL A 44 16.24 -10.70 22.76
CA VAL A 44 15.37 -10.39 21.61
C VAL A 44 15.98 -10.99 20.36
N PHE A 45 15.23 -11.84 19.69
CA PHE A 45 15.56 -12.41 18.38
C PHE A 45 14.57 -11.91 17.33
N GLN A 46 15.07 -11.20 16.32
CA GLN A 46 14.29 -10.60 15.25
C GLN A 46 14.85 -11.03 13.89
N PRO A 47 14.49 -12.23 13.40
CA PRO A 47 14.99 -12.77 12.14
C PRO A 47 14.53 -11.98 10.91
N SER A 48 13.36 -11.33 10.98
CA SER A 48 12.82 -10.46 9.94
C SER A 48 12.16 -9.21 10.57
N TYR A 49 11.77 -8.25 9.73
CA TYR A 49 11.01 -7.08 10.20
C TYR A 49 9.58 -7.43 10.71
N ARG A 50 9.06 -8.61 10.35
CA ARG A 50 7.75 -9.11 10.78
C ARG A 50 7.82 -10.02 12.00
N ASP A 51 8.96 -10.66 12.24
CA ASP A 51 9.10 -11.70 13.24
C ASP A 51 9.91 -11.20 14.43
N ARG A 52 9.37 -11.39 15.63
CA ARG A 52 10.06 -11.06 16.88
C ARG A 52 9.77 -12.12 17.93
N ALA A 53 10.82 -12.70 18.50
CA ALA A 53 10.79 -13.49 19.70
C ALA A 53 11.50 -12.74 20.83
N GLU A 54 10.92 -12.77 22.03
CA GLU A 54 11.52 -12.14 23.21
C GLU A 54 11.32 -13.02 24.43
N ALA A 55 12.42 -13.24 25.18
CA ALA A 55 12.39 -13.83 26.50
C ALA A 55 12.89 -12.78 27.50
N ARG A 56 12.13 -12.53 28.56
CA ARG A 56 12.46 -11.53 29.60
C ARG A 56 12.31 -12.11 30.98
N TYR A 57 13.22 -11.73 31.85
CA TYR A 57 13.15 -11.98 33.29
C TYR A 57 13.39 -10.67 34.05
N GLU A 58 12.63 -10.44 35.13
CA GLU A 58 12.78 -9.31 36.04
C GLU A 58 12.67 -9.79 37.50
N SER A 59 13.76 -9.66 38.24
CA SER A 59 13.85 -10.21 39.60
C SER A 59 13.06 -9.39 40.64
N SER A 60 12.89 -8.08 40.42
CA SER A 60 12.16 -7.18 41.36
C SER A 60 10.68 -7.55 41.49
N THR A 61 10.08 -8.11 40.46
CA THR A 61 8.67 -8.52 40.40
C THR A 61 8.51 -10.05 40.28
N ASP A 62 9.59 -10.83 40.30
CA ASP A 62 9.63 -12.24 39.94
C ASP A 62 8.81 -12.53 38.68
N SER A 63 9.04 -11.69 37.65
CA SER A 63 8.29 -11.83 36.41
C SER A 63 9.14 -12.44 35.31
N GLN A 64 8.50 -13.30 34.53
CA GLN A 64 9.06 -13.96 33.37
C GLN A 64 8.09 -13.83 32.20
N SER A 65 8.62 -13.52 31.02
CA SER A 65 7.80 -13.50 29.81
C SER A 65 8.53 -14.15 28.65
N LEU A 66 7.77 -14.87 27.85
CA LEU A 66 8.19 -15.42 26.57
C LEU A 66 7.16 -15.03 25.53
N SER A 67 7.59 -14.43 24.43
CA SER A 67 6.70 -14.05 23.37
C SER A 67 7.29 -14.36 22.00
N TYR A 68 6.41 -14.68 21.07
CA TYR A 68 6.70 -14.69 19.64
C TYR A 68 5.56 -14.02 18.90
N ILE A 69 5.89 -13.10 17.99
CA ILE A 69 4.93 -12.35 17.21
C ILE A 69 5.40 -12.31 15.75
N HIS A 70 4.50 -12.71 14.86
CA HIS A 70 4.58 -12.46 13.43
C HIS A 70 3.56 -11.39 13.07
N ASN A 71 4.02 -10.21 12.67
CA ASN A 71 3.16 -9.08 12.32
C ASN A 71 2.57 -9.26 10.91
N SER A 72 1.26 -9.12 10.79
CA SER A 72 0.59 -9.01 9.49
C SER A 72 1.00 -7.71 8.77
N SER A 73 0.82 -7.69 7.45
CA SER A 73 0.78 -6.46 6.66
C SER A 73 -0.68 -6.03 6.46
N ASN A 74 -0.88 -4.80 5.95
CA ASN A 74 -2.24 -4.36 5.56
C ASN A 74 -2.71 -4.89 4.20
N GLN A 75 -1.98 -5.84 3.62
CA GLN A 75 -2.25 -6.41 2.31
C GLN A 75 -3.32 -7.50 2.38
N ILE A 76 -4.05 -7.70 1.28
CA ILE A 76 -5.04 -8.77 1.16
C ILE A 76 -4.35 -10.13 1.29
N GLY A 77 -4.90 -11.01 2.13
CA GLY A 77 -4.35 -12.33 2.38
C GLY A 77 -3.27 -12.38 3.46
N SER A 78 -2.92 -11.25 4.07
CA SER A 78 -1.93 -11.19 5.13
C SER A 78 -2.42 -11.87 6.40
N LEU A 79 -1.56 -12.67 7.01
CA LEU A 79 -1.78 -13.35 8.28
C LEU A 79 -0.78 -12.83 9.31
N GLY A 80 -1.28 -12.38 10.45
CA GLY A 80 -0.49 -12.12 11.65
C GLY A 80 -0.83 -13.18 12.71
N TYR A 81 0.12 -13.54 13.55
CA TYR A 81 -0.12 -14.45 14.67
C TYR A 81 0.95 -14.28 15.72
N GLY A 82 0.62 -14.71 16.93
CA GLY A 82 1.58 -14.67 18.01
C GLY A 82 1.10 -15.40 19.24
N ALA A 83 2.04 -15.63 20.13
CA ALA A 83 1.78 -16.15 21.46
C ALA A 83 2.65 -15.42 22.48
N VAL A 84 2.07 -15.21 23.66
CA VAL A 84 2.74 -14.61 24.82
C VAL A 84 2.42 -15.47 26.04
N ALA A 85 3.44 -15.86 26.77
CA ALA A 85 3.31 -16.54 28.06
C ALA A 85 4.01 -15.70 29.13
N ASN A 86 3.32 -15.45 30.24
CA ASN A 86 3.85 -14.68 31.35
C ASN A 86 3.67 -15.45 32.66
N ARG A 87 4.65 -15.30 33.55
CA ARG A 87 4.56 -15.60 34.97
C ARG A 87 4.90 -14.33 35.74
N ASP A 88 4.04 -13.98 36.69
CA ASP A 88 4.22 -12.81 37.53
C ASP A 88 3.86 -13.18 38.97
N ASN A 89 4.86 -13.12 39.84
CA ASN A 89 4.72 -13.48 41.27
C ASN A 89 3.92 -14.77 41.47
N GLY A 90 4.21 -15.80 40.66
CA GLY A 90 3.57 -17.11 40.71
C GLY A 90 2.31 -17.27 39.86
N ALA A 91 1.57 -16.20 39.57
CA ALA A 91 0.46 -16.22 38.63
C ALA A 91 0.96 -16.46 37.21
N VAL A 92 0.22 -17.23 36.44
CA VAL A 92 0.60 -17.59 35.06
C VAL A 92 -0.52 -17.24 34.08
N ASN A 93 -0.14 -16.73 32.92
CA ASN A 93 -1.06 -16.55 31.81
C ASN A 93 -0.38 -16.88 30.49
N ALA A 94 -1.16 -17.33 29.53
CA ALA A 94 -0.74 -17.49 28.15
C ALA A 94 -1.84 -16.98 27.23
N GLN A 95 -1.44 -16.28 26.19
CA GLN A 95 -2.33 -15.74 25.17
C GLN A 95 -1.79 -16.09 23.80
N GLY A 96 -2.65 -16.58 22.91
CA GLY A 96 -2.38 -16.72 21.49
C GLY A 96 -3.38 -15.90 20.69
N PHE A 97 -2.95 -15.41 19.52
CA PHE A 97 -3.83 -14.71 18.60
C PHE A 97 -3.46 -15.01 17.15
N ALA A 98 -4.43 -14.84 16.27
CA ALA A 98 -4.27 -14.85 14.82
C ALA A 98 -5.14 -13.76 14.20
N ASP A 99 -4.55 -12.96 13.32
CA ASP A 99 -5.20 -11.89 12.56
C ASP A 99 -5.16 -12.22 11.09
N TYR A 100 -6.28 -12.14 10.40
CA TYR A 100 -6.37 -12.32 8.96
C TYR A 100 -6.93 -11.07 8.29
N THR A 101 -6.24 -10.58 7.27
CA THR A 101 -6.62 -9.42 6.49
C THR A 101 -7.18 -9.86 5.15
N ALA A 102 -8.50 -9.85 4.99
CA ALA A 102 -9.17 -10.12 3.71
C ALA A 102 -9.41 -8.82 2.93
N ASN A 103 -9.88 -8.94 1.67
CA ASN A 103 -10.27 -7.76 0.89
C ASN A 103 -11.48 -7.02 1.49
N ARG A 104 -12.41 -7.77 2.11
CA ARG A 104 -13.72 -7.24 2.52
C ARG A 104 -13.92 -7.20 4.03
N PHE A 105 -13.06 -7.83 4.78
CA PHE A 105 -13.13 -7.88 6.23
C PHE A 105 -11.75 -8.08 6.86
N ASP A 106 -11.64 -7.75 8.13
CA ASP A 106 -10.56 -8.17 9.02
C ASP A 106 -11.13 -9.18 10.02
N ALA A 107 -10.38 -10.22 10.36
CA ALA A 107 -10.76 -11.17 11.38
C ALA A 107 -9.63 -11.36 12.38
N THR A 108 -9.96 -11.39 13.68
CA THR A 108 -9.03 -11.68 14.76
C THR A 108 -9.61 -12.79 15.62
N LEU A 109 -8.83 -13.83 15.85
CA LEU A 109 -9.09 -14.86 16.84
C LEU A 109 -8.06 -14.72 17.97
N SER A 110 -8.49 -14.73 19.20
CA SER A 110 -7.58 -14.79 20.35
C SER A 110 -8.09 -15.76 21.42
N GLN A 111 -7.14 -16.41 22.06
CA GLN A 111 -7.35 -17.28 23.20
C GLN A 111 -6.42 -16.87 24.32
N ALA A 112 -6.97 -16.61 25.51
CA ALA A 112 -6.20 -16.33 26.70
C ALA A 112 -6.56 -17.32 27.80
N THR A 113 -5.55 -17.77 28.51
CA THR A 113 -5.65 -18.77 29.60
C THR A 113 -4.91 -18.23 30.81
N TYR A 114 -5.54 -18.26 31.97
CA TYR A 114 -5.02 -17.73 33.21
C TYR A 114 -5.06 -18.77 34.31
N GLY A 115 -4.12 -18.69 35.24
CA GLY A 115 -4.09 -19.51 36.46
C GLY A 115 -3.31 -18.84 37.60
N PRO A 116 -3.68 -19.05 38.84
CA PRO A 116 -2.97 -18.51 40.00
C PRO A 116 -1.56 -19.10 40.16
N ASN A 117 -1.29 -20.22 39.52
CA ASN A 117 0.00 -20.90 39.45
C ASN A 117 -0.01 -22.00 38.37
N PHE A 118 1.14 -22.61 38.08
CA PHE A 118 1.24 -23.69 37.07
C PHE A 118 0.34 -24.90 37.35
N LYS A 119 0.09 -25.24 38.61
CA LYS A 119 -0.78 -26.39 38.96
C LYS A 119 -2.26 -26.14 38.63
N ARG A 120 -2.67 -24.87 38.62
CA ARG A 120 -4.01 -24.41 38.27
C ARG A 120 -4.02 -23.56 37.00
N PHE A 121 -3.10 -23.82 36.12
CA PHE A 121 -3.12 -23.22 34.78
C PHE A 121 -4.36 -23.67 34.03
N GLY A 122 -5.09 -22.75 33.41
CA GLY A 122 -6.36 -23.06 32.78
C GLY A 122 -7.60 -22.87 33.66
N ALA A 123 -7.45 -22.30 34.87
CA ALA A 123 -8.58 -21.97 35.72
C ALA A 123 -9.58 -21.00 35.06
N VAL A 124 -9.09 -20.09 34.25
CA VAL A 124 -9.90 -19.15 33.45
C VAL A 124 -9.42 -19.20 32.01
N ASN A 125 -10.37 -19.36 31.07
CA ASN A 125 -10.14 -19.38 29.66
C ASN A 125 -11.06 -18.35 28.98
N VAL A 126 -10.50 -17.52 28.09
CA VAL A 126 -11.24 -16.51 27.35
C VAL A 126 -10.90 -16.66 25.87
N THR A 127 -11.93 -16.97 25.07
CA THR A 127 -11.82 -16.97 23.61
C THR A 127 -12.54 -15.74 23.06
N SER A 128 -11.90 -15.01 22.17
CA SER A 128 -12.49 -13.86 21.48
C SER A 128 -12.36 -14.01 19.99
N ILE A 129 -13.47 -13.79 19.29
CA ILE A 129 -13.51 -13.70 17.83
C ILE A 129 -14.03 -12.31 17.49
N ARG A 130 -13.30 -11.60 16.62
CA ARG A 130 -13.69 -10.30 16.11
C ARG A 130 -13.63 -10.31 14.60
N VAL A 131 -14.71 -9.87 13.94
CA VAL A 131 -14.75 -9.68 12.50
C VAL A 131 -15.23 -8.25 12.26
N GLY A 132 -14.52 -7.53 11.39
CA GLY A 132 -14.84 -6.15 11.02
C GLY A 132 -15.00 -6.01 9.51
N THR A 133 -16.09 -5.42 9.07
CA THR A 133 -16.37 -5.05 7.68
C THR A 133 -17.05 -3.68 7.65
N SER A 134 -17.05 -3.03 6.47
CA SER A 134 -17.76 -1.77 6.24
C SER A 134 -18.45 -1.80 4.90
N ILE A 135 -19.62 -1.13 4.83
CA ILE A 135 -20.26 -0.77 3.58
C ILE A 135 -20.04 0.73 3.39
N ALA A 136 -19.36 1.08 2.31
CA ALA A 136 -19.02 2.46 1.99
C ALA A 136 -19.84 2.95 0.79
N PHE A 137 -20.32 4.17 0.85
CA PHE A 137 -21.07 4.84 -0.20
C PHE A 137 -20.53 6.25 -0.42
N ALA A 138 -20.29 6.61 -1.67
CA ALA A 138 -19.93 7.97 -2.06
C ALA A 138 -20.43 8.26 -3.47
N ASP A 139 -21.28 9.29 -3.62
CA ASP A 139 -21.78 9.81 -4.90
C ASP A 139 -22.23 8.72 -5.90
N GLY A 140 -23.11 7.82 -5.45
CA GLY A 140 -23.68 6.75 -6.26
C GLY A 140 -22.80 5.50 -6.44
N VAL A 141 -21.59 5.48 -5.89
CA VAL A 141 -20.72 4.30 -5.88
C VAL A 141 -20.76 3.61 -4.53
N VAL A 142 -20.85 2.28 -4.54
CA VAL A 142 -20.88 1.45 -3.33
C VAL A 142 -19.71 0.48 -3.36
N GLY A 143 -19.16 0.20 -2.18
CA GLY A 143 -18.15 -0.83 -1.98
C GLY A 143 -18.26 -1.46 -0.60
N VAL A 144 -18.03 -2.76 -0.52
CA VAL A 144 -17.83 -3.46 0.76
C VAL A 144 -16.32 -3.55 0.98
N GLY A 145 -15.87 -3.24 2.19
CA GLY A 145 -14.45 -3.23 2.51
C GLY A 145 -14.18 -3.55 3.97
N ARG A 146 -12.92 -3.49 4.34
CA ARG A 146 -12.48 -3.54 5.75
C ARG A 146 -12.99 -2.32 6.51
N ARG A 147 -12.82 -2.31 7.83
CA ARG A 147 -13.24 -1.20 8.68
C ARG A 147 -12.68 0.12 8.18
N ILE A 148 -13.53 1.12 8.17
CA ILE A 148 -13.18 2.52 7.92
C ILE A 148 -13.11 3.23 9.26
N ASN A 149 -11.97 3.84 9.57
CA ASN A 149 -11.74 4.48 10.86
C ASN A 149 -12.00 5.99 10.81
N ASP A 150 -11.80 6.62 9.66
CA ASP A 150 -11.94 8.07 9.48
C ASP A 150 -12.50 8.37 8.10
N SER A 151 -11.68 8.75 7.14
CA SER A 151 -12.11 9.02 5.76
C SER A 151 -11.76 7.87 4.82
N PHE A 152 -12.39 7.82 3.66
CA PHE A 152 -12.22 6.72 2.72
C PHE A 152 -12.26 7.17 1.27
N ALA A 153 -11.82 6.27 0.37
CA ALA A 153 -12.01 6.40 -1.07
C ALA A 153 -12.56 5.11 -1.67
N LEU A 154 -13.46 5.27 -2.63
CA LEU A 154 -14.02 4.22 -3.47
C LEU A 154 -13.39 4.30 -4.86
N LEU A 155 -12.58 3.30 -5.21
CA LEU A 155 -11.94 3.23 -6.51
C LEU A 155 -12.69 2.21 -7.37
N TYR A 156 -13.13 2.64 -8.55
CA TYR A 156 -13.89 1.81 -9.46
C TYR A 156 -13.40 1.98 -10.91
N PRO A 157 -13.53 0.94 -11.75
CA PRO A 157 -13.05 1.01 -13.12
C PRO A 157 -13.92 1.93 -13.99
N HIS A 158 -13.28 2.57 -14.94
CA HIS A 158 -13.94 3.21 -16.08
C HIS A 158 -14.63 2.13 -16.94
N HIS A 159 -15.70 2.48 -17.70
CA HIS A 159 -16.46 1.52 -18.49
C HIS A 159 -15.61 0.74 -19.50
N ASN A 160 -14.54 1.31 -20.06
CA ASN A 160 -13.66 0.61 -20.97
C ASN A 160 -12.69 -0.38 -20.28
N LEU A 161 -12.75 -0.47 -18.95
CA LEU A 161 -12.04 -1.44 -18.11
C LEU A 161 -12.99 -2.51 -17.56
N ASP A 162 -14.14 -2.70 -18.18
CA ASP A 162 -15.14 -3.69 -17.74
C ASP A 162 -14.52 -5.08 -17.61
N GLY A 163 -14.89 -5.77 -16.52
CA GLY A 163 -14.34 -7.08 -16.16
C GLY A 163 -12.96 -7.04 -15.50
N ARG A 164 -12.26 -5.89 -15.43
CA ARG A 164 -10.97 -5.73 -14.75
C ARG A 164 -11.13 -5.19 -13.35
N SER A 165 -10.19 -5.56 -12.49
CA SER A 165 -10.20 -5.13 -11.10
C SER A 165 -9.26 -3.95 -10.88
N VAL A 166 -9.79 -2.88 -10.30
CA VAL A 166 -9.01 -1.79 -9.74
C VAL A 166 -8.47 -2.22 -8.38
N VAL A 167 -7.20 -1.96 -8.13
CA VAL A 167 -6.53 -2.20 -6.84
C VAL A 167 -6.06 -0.87 -6.25
N ALA A 168 -6.06 -0.77 -4.93
CA ALA A 168 -5.63 0.41 -4.20
C ALA A 168 -4.56 0.06 -3.16
N GLY A 169 -3.63 0.99 -2.93
CA GLY A 169 -2.53 0.82 -1.98
C GLY A 169 -1.46 -0.15 -2.47
N GLN A 170 -1.26 -0.24 -3.77
CA GLN A 170 -0.26 -1.13 -4.35
C GLN A 170 1.16 -0.58 -4.15
N SER A 171 2.08 -1.49 -3.81
CA SER A 171 3.49 -1.32 -4.09
C SER A 171 3.79 -1.88 -5.47
N LEU A 172 4.17 -1.05 -6.42
CA LEU A 172 4.53 -1.44 -7.79
C LEU A 172 5.62 -2.54 -7.84
N ALA A 173 6.42 -2.65 -6.77
CA ALA A 173 7.51 -3.62 -6.68
C ALA A 173 7.08 -5.03 -6.20
N GLN A 174 5.89 -5.20 -5.60
CA GLN A 174 5.55 -6.41 -4.83
C GLN A 174 4.20 -7.04 -5.17
N SER A 175 3.43 -6.50 -6.10
CA SER A 175 2.07 -6.97 -6.47
C SER A 175 1.10 -7.07 -5.26
N ASP A 176 1.36 -6.33 -4.20
CA ASP A 176 0.65 -6.39 -2.93
C ASP A 176 -0.30 -5.19 -2.80
N TYR A 177 -1.58 -5.42 -2.67
CA TYR A 177 -2.58 -4.36 -2.54
C TYR A 177 -3.41 -4.48 -1.28
N MET A 178 -3.91 -3.32 -0.84
CA MET A 178 -4.72 -3.20 0.37
C MET A 178 -6.20 -3.45 0.10
N SER A 179 -6.69 -3.12 -1.09
CA SER A 179 -8.09 -3.39 -1.48
C SER A 179 -8.21 -3.59 -2.98
N LYS A 180 -9.29 -4.29 -3.39
CA LYS A 180 -9.57 -4.65 -4.78
C LYS A 180 -11.06 -4.53 -5.08
N SER A 181 -11.42 -3.94 -6.23
CA SER A 181 -12.79 -3.92 -6.75
C SER A 181 -13.23 -5.31 -7.25
N GLY A 182 -14.52 -5.53 -7.37
CA GLY A 182 -15.06 -6.80 -7.87
C GLY A 182 -16.55 -6.95 -7.58
N THR A 183 -17.03 -8.17 -7.38
CA THR A 183 -18.45 -8.52 -7.20
C THR A 183 -19.17 -7.70 -6.11
N PHE A 184 -18.45 -7.31 -5.05
CA PHE A 184 -19.02 -6.49 -3.97
C PHE A 184 -18.74 -4.99 -4.13
N GLY A 185 -18.58 -4.52 -5.37
CA GLY A 185 -18.44 -3.11 -5.71
C GLY A 185 -17.02 -2.61 -5.77
N ALA A 186 -16.84 -1.31 -5.55
CA ALA A 186 -15.56 -0.60 -5.63
C ALA A 186 -14.52 -1.14 -4.67
N ALA A 187 -13.24 -0.90 -4.95
CA ALA A 187 -12.17 -1.07 -4.00
C ALA A 187 -12.28 0.01 -2.91
N VAL A 188 -12.31 -0.40 -1.65
CA VAL A 188 -12.47 0.51 -0.50
C VAL A 188 -11.09 0.76 0.12
N ASN A 189 -10.59 1.98 -0.02
CA ASN A 189 -9.44 2.44 0.75
C ASN A 189 -9.94 3.18 2.00
N GLY A 190 -9.99 2.51 3.14
CA GLY A 190 -10.51 3.02 4.42
C GLY A 190 -9.44 3.61 5.35
N TYR A 191 -8.22 3.88 4.85
CA TYR A 191 -7.06 4.32 5.64
C TYR A 191 -6.71 5.80 5.42
N LEU A 192 -7.65 6.59 4.95
CA LEU A 192 -7.43 8.03 4.79
C LEU A 192 -7.61 8.74 6.12
N THR A 193 -6.66 9.63 6.42
CA THR A 193 -6.70 10.49 7.61
C THR A 193 -7.24 11.86 7.21
N SER A 194 -8.23 12.35 7.96
CA SER A 194 -8.81 13.68 7.75
C SER A 194 -7.78 14.79 7.92
N TYR A 195 -7.87 15.82 7.07
CA TYR A 195 -7.01 17.00 7.04
C TYR A 195 -5.51 16.73 6.77
N VAL A 196 -5.18 15.55 6.25
CA VAL A 196 -3.82 15.19 5.85
C VAL A 196 -3.74 15.06 4.33
N ASN A 197 -2.80 15.78 3.72
CA ASN A 197 -2.52 15.63 2.29
C ASN A 197 -1.75 14.32 2.05
N GLN A 198 -2.38 13.35 1.41
CA GLN A 198 -1.85 12.01 1.22
C GLN A 198 -2.14 11.45 -0.16
N PRO A 199 -1.25 10.62 -0.73
CA PRO A 199 -1.49 9.98 -2.01
C PRO A 199 -2.37 8.74 -1.85
N ILE A 200 -3.27 8.52 -2.80
CA ILE A 200 -3.95 7.26 -3.03
C ILE A 200 -3.30 6.64 -4.26
N GLN A 201 -2.56 5.57 -4.06
CA GLN A 201 -1.98 4.78 -5.14
C GLN A 201 -3.03 3.79 -5.65
N TYR A 202 -3.06 3.60 -6.96
CA TYR A 202 -3.96 2.65 -7.61
C TYR A 202 -3.32 2.04 -8.85
N ASP A 203 -3.85 0.89 -9.23
CA ASP A 203 -3.51 0.21 -10.47
C ASP A 203 -4.72 -0.61 -10.95
N VAL A 204 -4.61 -1.20 -12.14
CA VAL A 204 -5.63 -2.07 -12.71
C VAL A 204 -4.97 -3.38 -13.11
N GLN A 205 -5.57 -4.50 -12.69
CA GLN A 205 -5.06 -5.82 -13.03
C GLN A 205 -5.37 -6.19 -14.49
N ASP A 206 -4.41 -6.88 -15.11
CA ASP A 206 -4.56 -7.49 -16.44
C ASP A 206 -4.91 -6.49 -17.56
N VAL A 207 -4.38 -5.25 -17.48
CA VAL A 207 -4.52 -4.30 -18.58
C VAL A 207 -3.64 -4.68 -19.77
N PRO A 208 -4.12 -4.44 -21.01
CA PRO A 208 -3.30 -4.66 -22.20
C PRO A 208 -2.05 -3.77 -22.22
N PRO A 209 -0.97 -4.19 -22.87
CA PRO A 209 0.19 -3.34 -23.09
C PRO A 209 -0.20 -2.00 -23.75
N GLY A 210 0.38 -0.91 -23.26
CA GLY A 210 0.12 0.44 -23.76
C GLY A 210 -1.23 1.05 -23.38
N TYR A 211 -2.03 0.36 -22.55
CA TYR A 211 -3.24 0.95 -21.98
C TYR A 211 -2.85 1.96 -20.90
N ASP A 212 -3.34 3.18 -21.03
CA ASP A 212 -3.08 4.25 -20.06
C ASP A 212 -4.19 4.31 -19.00
N ILE A 213 -3.80 4.06 -17.76
CA ILE A 213 -4.70 4.16 -16.59
C ILE A 213 -4.57 5.51 -15.85
N GLY A 214 -3.77 6.43 -16.36
CA GLY A 214 -3.43 7.69 -15.73
C GLY A 214 -2.17 7.59 -14.86
N ALA A 215 -1.99 8.56 -13.96
CA ALA A 215 -0.76 8.73 -13.17
C ALA A 215 -0.50 7.61 -12.13
N GLY A 216 -1.41 6.66 -11.93
CA GLY A 216 -1.28 5.61 -10.91
C GLY A 216 -1.41 6.11 -9.46
N SER A 217 -1.56 7.40 -9.27
CA SER A 217 -1.79 8.01 -7.96
C SER A 217 -2.56 9.32 -8.05
N VAL A 218 -3.33 9.62 -7.00
CA VAL A 218 -4.00 10.91 -6.83
C VAL A 218 -3.76 11.41 -5.41
N ARG A 219 -3.51 12.72 -5.25
CA ARG A 219 -3.39 13.34 -3.93
C ARG A 219 -4.74 13.85 -3.47
N VAL A 220 -5.08 13.56 -2.22
CA VAL A 220 -6.31 13.98 -1.57
C VAL A 220 -6.01 14.61 -0.21
N ASN A 221 -6.86 15.55 0.19
CA ASN A 221 -6.88 16.12 1.53
C ASN A 221 -8.31 16.02 2.07
N PRO A 222 -8.67 14.87 2.69
CA PRO A 222 -10.06 14.61 3.08
C PRO A 222 -10.52 15.54 4.19
N PRO A 223 -11.71 16.12 4.09
CA PRO A 223 -12.42 16.65 5.25
C PRO A 223 -12.75 15.54 6.26
N TYR A 224 -13.14 15.91 7.45
CA TYR A 224 -13.52 14.98 8.52
C TYR A 224 -14.59 13.98 8.06
N HIS A 225 -14.34 12.70 8.26
CA HIS A 225 -15.24 11.59 7.93
C HIS A 225 -15.82 11.64 6.50
N SER A 226 -14.99 11.98 5.52
CA SER A 226 -15.42 12.12 4.13
C SER A 226 -15.11 10.89 3.26
N GLY A 227 -15.88 10.75 2.17
CA GLY A 227 -15.68 9.71 1.15
C GLY A 227 -15.34 10.31 -0.20
N TYR A 228 -14.31 9.79 -0.87
CA TYR A 228 -13.97 10.12 -2.24
C TYR A 228 -14.45 9.06 -3.21
N LYS A 229 -14.92 9.51 -4.37
CA LYS A 229 -15.22 8.67 -5.53
C LYS A 229 -14.13 8.87 -6.57
N LEU A 230 -13.36 7.82 -6.84
CA LEU A 230 -12.24 7.85 -7.78
C LEU A 230 -12.49 6.86 -8.92
N ARG A 231 -12.72 7.38 -10.11
CA ARG A 231 -12.80 6.57 -11.32
C ARG A 231 -11.38 6.37 -11.89
N VAL A 232 -10.98 5.12 -12.10
CA VAL A 232 -9.68 4.75 -12.64
C VAL A 232 -9.82 4.41 -14.12
N GLY A 233 -8.97 4.99 -14.96
CA GLY A 233 -9.06 4.93 -16.41
C GLY A 233 -9.81 6.11 -17.01
N THR A 234 -9.64 6.30 -18.30
CA THR A 234 -10.22 7.42 -19.09
C THR A 234 -10.62 6.93 -20.49
N ASP A 235 -11.37 7.76 -21.24
CA ASP A 235 -11.63 7.51 -22.66
C ASP A 235 -10.36 7.63 -23.52
N ALA A 236 -9.36 8.36 -23.04
CA ALA A 236 -8.06 8.53 -23.69
C ALA A 236 -7.04 7.52 -23.16
N PHE A 237 -7.29 6.25 -23.38
CA PHE A 237 -6.50 5.15 -22.80
C PHE A 237 -5.45 4.57 -23.77
N ALA A 238 -5.48 4.93 -25.06
CA ALA A 238 -4.56 4.36 -26.03
C ALA A 238 -3.20 5.06 -26.01
N SER A 239 -2.17 4.29 -26.31
CA SER A 239 -0.81 4.80 -26.53
C SER A 239 -0.36 4.44 -27.94
N ALA A 240 0.44 5.31 -28.58
CA ALA A 240 1.04 5.03 -29.88
C ALA A 240 2.57 5.06 -29.75
N MET A 241 3.25 4.18 -30.47
CA MET A 241 4.71 4.16 -30.55
C MET A 241 5.16 4.02 -32.01
N GLY A 242 6.35 4.54 -32.31
CA GLY A 242 6.93 4.43 -33.63
C GLY A 242 8.33 4.99 -33.70
N THR A 243 8.88 5.01 -34.93
CA THR A 243 10.19 5.61 -35.24
C THR A 243 10.01 6.65 -36.33
N LEU A 244 10.56 7.82 -36.15
CA LEU A 244 10.49 8.94 -37.11
C LEU A 244 11.81 9.12 -37.85
N LEU A 245 11.76 9.08 -39.18
CA LEU A 245 12.91 9.23 -40.05
C LEU A 245 12.76 10.45 -40.95
N LEU A 246 13.91 11.04 -41.33
CA LEU A 246 14.02 12.00 -42.39
C LEU A 246 13.91 11.29 -43.75
N PRO A 247 13.66 12.02 -44.87
CA PRO A 247 13.61 11.46 -46.23
C PRO A 247 14.90 10.72 -46.67
N ASN A 248 16.02 11.07 -46.06
CA ASN A 248 17.32 10.42 -46.31
C ASN A 248 17.55 9.16 -45.43
N GLY A 249 16.54 8.72 -44.65
CA GLY A 249 16.62 7.57 -43.78
C GLY A 249 17.30 7.80 -42.43
N GLN A 250 17.78 8.99 -42.14
CA GLN A 250 18.35 9.33 -40.84
C GLN A 250 17.25 9.50 -39.77
N PRO A 251 17.50 9.15 -38.50
CA PRO A 251 16.53 9.32 -37.43
C PRO A 251 16.30 10.81 -37.13
N VAL A 252 15.05 11.20 -36.91
CA VAL A 252 14.69 12.52 -36.35
C VAL A 252 14.94 12.47 -34.85
N ALA A 253 16.15 12.83 -34.42
CA ALA A 253 16.63 12.67 -33.07
C ALA A 253 16.39 13.90 -32.21
N LEU A 254 15.95 13.65 -30.94
CA LEU A 254 15.85 14.66 -29.88
C LEU A 254 14.99 15.89 -30.25
N ILE A 255 13.93 15.68 -31.01
CA ILE A 255 13.00 16.75 -31.42
C ILE A 255 11.76 16.72 -30.55
N GLY A 256 11.38 17.87 -30.03
CA GLY A 256 10.12 18.14 -29.35
C GLY A 256 9.04 18.60 -30.33
N GLY A 257 7.78 18.40 -29.90
CA GLY A 257 6.61 18.83 -30.66
C GLY A 257 5.32 18.71 -29.86
N THR A 258 4.20 18.84 -30.54
CA THR A 258 2.86 18.76 -29.98
C THR A 258 1.98 17.83 -30.81
N VAL A 259 1.10 17.09 -30.13
CA VAL A 259 0.08 16.24 -30.74
C VAL A 259 -1.28 16.88 -30.55
N ILE A 260 -2.00 17.06 -31.62
CA ILE A 260 -3.29 17.77 -31.67
C ILE A 260 -4.35 16.81 -32.21
N ALA A 261 -5.44 16.61 -31.48
CA ALA A 261 -6.59 15.87 -31.95
C ALA A 261 -7.36 16.68 -33.01
N GLU A 262 -7.64 16.07 -34.16
CA GLU A 262 -8.32 16.77 -35.27
C GLU A 262 -9.84 16.93 -35.08
N ASP A 263 -10.42 16.27 -34.06
CA ASP A 263 -11.85 16.40 -33.69
C ASP A 263 -12.14 17.65 -32.82
N GLY A 264 -11.12 18.36 -32.37
CA GLY A 264 -11.20 19.60 -31.61
C GLY A 264 -11.78 19.45 -30.19
N LYS A 265 -11.89 18.22 -29.65
CA LYS A 265 -12.46 17.98 -28.32
C LYS A 265 -11.43 18.12 -27.20
N ASP A 266 -10.15 17.97 -27.51
CA ASP A 266 -9.08 18.11 -26.53
C ASP A 266 -8.73 19.60 -26.35
N LYS A 267 -8.74 20.06 -25.10
CA LYS A 267 -8.48 21.46 -24.75
C LYS A 267 -7.00 21.83 -24.87
N GLU A 268 -6.12 20.85 -24.66
CA GLU A 268 -4.67 21.06 -24.64
C GLU A 268 -3.99 20.03 -25.55
N PRO A 269 -2.96 20.44 -26.33
CA PRO A 269 -2.18 19.52 -27.11
C PRO A 269 -1.34 18.59 -26.20
N LEU A 270 -1.14 17.34 -26.62
CA LEU A 270 -0.29 16.40 -25.89
C LEU A 270 1.18 16.64 -26.24
N PRO A 271 2.12 16.40 -25.32
CA PRO A 271 3.54 16.52 -25.59
C PRO A 271 4.02 15.42 -26.53
N PHE A 272 4.96 15.77 -27.40
CA PHE A 272 5.65 14.85 -28.29
C PHE A 272 7.16 15.02 -28.15
N PHE A 273 7.88 13.87 -28.17
CA PHE A 273 9.33 13.87 -28.11
C PHE A 273 9.91 12.61 -28.78
N THR A 274 11.02 12.76 -29.52
CA THR A 274 11.80 11.65 -30.05
C THR A 274 13.11 11.48 -29.28
N ASN A 275 13.53 10.22 -29.08
CA ASN A 275 14.85 9.93 -28.53
C ASN A 275 15.98 10.04 -29.57
N SER A 276 17.24 9.71 -29.19
CA SER A 276 18.43 9.79 -30.04
C SER A 276 18.39 8.92 -31.31
N VAL A 277 17.52 7.92 -31.36
CA VAL A 277 17.33 7.03 -32.52
C VAL A 277 15.97 7.26 -33.23
N GLY A 278 15.32 8.39 -32.97
CA GLY A 278 14.06 8.78 -33.58
C GLY A 278 12.83 8.03 -33.08
N ARG A 279 12.93 7.22 -32.00
CA ARG A 279 11.77 6.53 -31.40
C ARG A 279 10.95 7.50 -30.57
N PHE A 280 9.63 7.33 -30.63
CA PHE A 280 8.68 8.11 -29.83
C PHE A 280 7.60 7.22 -29.24
N ALA A 281 6.97 7.71 -28.15
CA ALA A 281 5.74 7.19 -27.58
C ALA A 281 4.80 8.36 -27.25
N ILE A 282 3.52 8.19 -27.53
CA ILE A 282 2.46 9.17 -27.26
C ILE A 282 1.42 8.46 -26.40
N GLN A 283 1.03 9.07 -25.30
CA GLN A 283 0.02 8.55 -24.36
C GLN A 283 -1.24 9.42 -24.39
N ASN A 284 -2.29 9.00 -23.71
CA ASN A 284 -3.57 9.72 -23.61
C ASN A 284 -4.26 9.94 -24.98
N LEU A 285 -4.23 8.93 -25.83
CA LEU A 285 -4.91 8.95 -27.12
C LEU A 285 -6.30 8.33 -27.02
N ARG A 286 -7.27 8.94 -27.71
CA ARG A 286 -8.63 8.41 -27.81
C ARG A 286 -8.78 7.52 -29.05
N PRO A 287 -9.45 6.34 -28.93
CA PRO A 287 -9.80 5.52 -30.08
C PRO A 287 -10.66 6.29 -31.10
N ALA A 288 -10.59 5.89 -32.36
CA ALA A 288 -11.34 6.46 -33.48
C ALA A 288 -11.06 7.96 -33.75
N VAL A 289 -9.92 8.47 -33.30
CA VAL A 289 -9.53 9.88 -33.50
C VAL A 289 -8.28 9.97 -34.37
N ALA A 290 -8.28 10.95 -35.30
CA ALA A 290 -7.12 11.35 -36.06
C ALA A 290 -6.31 12.41 -35.29
N TYR A 291 -5.00 12.24 -35.31
CA TYR A 291 -4.07 13.13 -34.63
C TYR A 291 -3.06 13.73 -35.62
N ARG A 292 -2.72 14.99 -35.43
CA ARG A 292 -1.67 15.69 -36.10
C ARG A 292 -0.52 15.98 -35.14
N VAL A 293 0.69 15.61 -35.54
CA VAL A 293 1.91 15.90 -34.78
C VAL A 293 2.64 17.05 -35.48
N GLU A 294 2.90 18.11 -34.73
CA GLU A 294 3.66 19.28 -35.17
C GLU A 294 5.01 19.28 -34.47
N LEU A 295 6.10 19.32 -35.25
CA LEU A 295 7.48 19.23 -34.80
C LEU A 295 8.18 20.60 -34.92
N GLY A 296 9.06 20.91 -33.95
CA GLY A 296 9.92 22.08 -34.01
C GLY A 296 9.18 23.39 -34.21
N GLY A 297 8.01 23.57 -33.61
CA GLY A 297 7.21 24.78 -33.76
C GLY A 297 6.52 24.93 -35.12
N GLY A 298 6.21 23.81 -35.79
CA GLY A 298 5.52 23.80 -37.09
C GLY A 298 6.41 23.61 -38.33
N ALA A 299 7.73 23.39 -38.12
CA ALA A 299 8.69 23.18 -39.22
C ALA A 299 8.43 21.87 -39.99
N ALA A 300 7.85 20.86 -39.37
CA ALA A 300 7.42 19.62 -40.01
C ALA A 300 6.19 19.03 -39.29
N MET A 301 5.41 18.22 -40.02
CA MET A 301 4.22 17.58 -39.45
C MET A 301 3.99 16.21 -40.06
N PHE A 302 3.31 15.36 -39.27
CA PHE A 302 2.72 14.11 -39.78
C PHE A 302 1.38 13.85 -39.12
N LYS A 303 0.59 12.94 -39.69
CA LYS A 303 -0.71 12.53 -39.16
C LYS A 303 -0.78 11.03 -38.96
N PHE A 304 -1.55 10.60 -37.99
CA PHE A 304 -1.89 9.20 -37.78
C PHE A 304 -3.31 9.06 -37.22
N ASN A 305 -3.88 7.88 -37.35
CA ASN A 305 -5.19 7.56 -36.81
C ASN A 305 -5.05 6.50 -35.73
N VAL A 306 -5.81 6.65 -34.66
CA VAL A 306 -5.97 5.62 -33.63
C VAL A 306 -7.18 4.77 -34.04
N PRO A 307 -7.02 3.43 -34.25
CA PRO A 307 -8.14 2.57 -34.61
C PRO A 307 -9.21 2.56 -33.52
N SER A 308 -10.48 2.38 -33.95
CA SER A 308 -11.62 2.31 -33.01
C SER A 308 -11.63 1.06 -32.15
N ASP A 309 -11.01 -0.01 -32.61
CA ASP A 309 -10.89 -1.33 -31.96
C ASP A 309 -9.60 -1.52 -31.17
N THR A 310 -8.81 -0.45 -30.97
CA THR A 310 -7.56 -0.56 -30.23
C THR A 310 -7.79 -1.01 -28.78
N THR A 311 -6.95 -1.88 -28.30
CA THR A 311 -6.97 -2.39 -26.91
C THR A 311 -5.95 -1.70 -26.00
N GLY A 312 -5.15 -0.78 -26.55
CA GLY A 312 -4.12 -0.06 -25.79
C GLY A 312 -3.01 0.46 -26.69
N LEU A 313 -2.09 -0.39 -27.15
CA LEU A 313 -0.93 0.03 -27.93
C LEU A 313 -1.23 0.05 -29.43
N VAL A 314 -0.93 1.17 -30.07
CA VAL A 314 -0.93 1.34 -31.54
C VAL A 314 0.51 1.42 -32.02
N ASP A 315 0.95 0.45 -32.82
CA ASP A 315 2.27 0.46 -33.45
C ASP A 315 2.22 1.21 -34.78
N LEU A 316 2.74 2.41 -34.80
CA LEU A 316 2.85 3.28 -35.98
C LEU A 316 4.05 2.91 -36.88
N LYS A 317 4.85 1.92 -36.46
CA LYS A 317 6.04 1.46 -37.18
C LYS A 317 7.02 2.61 -37.48
N THR A 318 7.49 2.68 -38.71
CA THR A 318 8.40 3.74 -39.18
C THR A 318 7.62 4.75 -40.02
N ILE A 319 7.71 6.01 -39.61
CA ILE A 319 7.14 7.16 -40.33
C ILE A 319 8.28 7.96 -40.92
N THR A 320 8.25 8.17 -42.23
CA THR A 320 9.20 9.05 -42.91
C THR A 320 8.56 10.42 -43.14
N LEU A 321 9.21 11.48 -42.64
CA LEU A 321 8.74 12.85 -42.86
C LEU A 321 8.79 13.18 -44.37
N LYS A 322 7.77 13.88 -44.84
CA LYS A 322 7.82 14.44 -46.19
C LYS A 322 8.69 15.70 -46.16
N PRO A 323 9.49 15.97 -47.25
CA PRO A 323 10.23 17.22 -47.32
C PRO A 323 9.24 18.40 -47.20
N ALA A 324 9.62 19.43 -46.46
CA ALA A 324 8.89 20.68 -46.41
C ALA A 324 8.83 21.24 -47.84
N LYS A 325 7.62 21.55 -48.29
CA LYS A 325 7.44 22.22 -49.59
C LYS A 325 7.89 23.67 -49.50
#